data_7be929a5cbec7feea49be58db6b3d58b
#
_entry.id   7be929a5cbec7feea49be58db6b3d58b
#
_cell.length_a   1.000
_cell.length_b   1.000
_cell.length_c   1.000
_cell.angle_alpha   90.00
_cell.angle_beta   90.00
_cell.angle_gamma   90.00
#
_symmetry.space_group_name_H-M   'P 1'
#
loop_
_entity.id
_entity.type
_entity.pdbx_description
1 polymer ?
#
loop_
_entity_poly.entity_id
_entity_poly.type
_entity_poly.pdbx_seq_one_letter_code
_entity_poly.pdbx_strand_id
1 'polypeptide(L)'
;MLENEVGLAPGFFFEKEGKKIIVLPGPPREFTHMVDNEVLPLLKEYSDNTLLMRTLEIRGVPEGKIDDRLKDYFEMSNPTVAPYAKEKCVHVRVAMKGPVEKIPEIESKIDKIINEIKEIYPQATEVK
;
A
#
# COMPACT_ATOMS: atom_id res chain seq x y z
N MET A 1 18.93 -18.80 5.37
CA MET A 1 17.97 -19.60 4.56
C MET A 1 16.56 -19.32 5.04
N LEU A 2 15.64 -19.13 4.12
CA LEU A 2 14.24 -18.87 4.43
C LEU A 2 13.42 -20.15 4.22
N GLU A 3 12.54 -20.45 5.19
CA GLU A 3 11.74 -21.67 5.12
C GLU A 3 10.59 -21.56 4.12
N ASN A 4 10.37 -22.64 3.37
CA ASN A 4 9.24 -22.77 2.46
C ASN A 4 8.31 -23.89 2.94
N GLU A 5 7.26 -23.50 3.68
CA GLU A 5 6.31 -24.47 4.26
C GLU A 5 5.37 -25.12 3.25
N VAL A 6 5.28 -24.55 2.04
CA VAL A 6 4.33 -25.02 1.00
C VAL A 6 5.01 -25.64 -0.22
N GLY A 7 6.33 -25.75 -0.18
CA GLY A 7 7.11 -26.36 -1.27
C GLY A 7 8.43 -26.92 -0.80
N LEU A 8 9.25 -27.39 -1.73
CA LEU A 8 10.53 -28.07 -1.43
C LEU A 8 11.74 -27.15 -1.50
N ALA A 9 11.69 -26.12 -2.33
CA ALA A 9 12.83 -25.24 -2.52
C ALA A 9 12.83 -24.11 -1.47
N PRO A 10 13.93 -23.94 -0.71
CA PRO A 10 14.02 -22.84 0.25
C PRO A 10 14.26 -21.50 -0.44
N GLY A 11 14.05 -20.42 0.30
CA GLY A 11 14.53 -19.10 -0.09
C GLY A 11 15.87 -18.78 0.54
N PHE A 12 16.50 -17.71 0.08
CA PHE A 12 17.78 -17.26 0.62
C PHE A 12 17.80 -15.75 0.81
N PHE A 13 18.46 -15.33 1.89
CA PHE A 13 18.70 -13.92 2.18
C PHE A 13 20.21 -13.67 2.27
N PHE A 14 20.69 -12.68 1.55
CA PHE A 14 22.09 -12.28 1.55
C PHE A 14 22.22 -10.77 1.74
N GLU A 15 23.28 -10.37 2.46
CA GLU A 15 23.72 -8.98 2.48
C GLU A 15 25.08 -8.86 1.83
N LYS A 16 25.22 -7.89 0.92
CA LYS A 16 26.49 -7.59 0.28
C LYS A 16 26.59 -6.08 0.00
N GLU A 17 27.64 -5.44 0.53
CA GLU A 17 27.90 -4.02 0.33
C GLU A 17 26.72 -3.12 0.70
N GLY A 18 26.04 -3.43 1.81
CA GLY A 18 24.87 -2.71 2.30
C GLY A 18 23.58 -2.98 1.52
N LYS A 19 23.63 -3.88 0.53
CA LYS A 19 22.46 -4.26 -0.25
C LYS A 19 21.91 -5.61 0.23
N LYS A 20 20.60 -5.72 0.23
CA LYS A 20 19.90 -6.94 0.61
C LYS A 20 19.39 -7.65 -0.65
N ILE A 21 19.70 -8.93 -0.76
CA ILE A 21 19.28 -9.77 -1.88
C ILE A 21 18.44 -10.90 -1.32
N ILE A 22 17.24 -11.05 -1.85
CA ILE A 22 16.30 -12.11 -1.44
C ILE A 22 15.99 -12.96 -2.67
N VAL A 23 16.18 -14.25 -2.55
CA VAL A 23 15.92 -15.23 -3.62
C VAL A 23 14.78 -16.13 -3.16
N LEU A 24 13.73 -16.22 -3.96
CA LEU A 24 12.53 -16.98 -3.64
C LEU A 24 12.16 -17.95 -4.76
N PRO A 25 11.46 -19.07 -4.44
CA PRO A 25 10.90 -19.95 -5.45
C PRO A 25 9.91 -19.20 -6.36
N GLY A 26 9.86 -19.59 -7.64
CA GLY A 26 9.01 -18.96 -8.65
C GLY A 26 7.52 -19.26 -8.61
N PRO A 27 7.06 -20.46 -8.21
CA PRO A 27 5.63 -20.77 -8.22
C PRO A 27 4.82 -19.76 -7.39
N PRO A 28 3.73 -19.19 -7.93
CA PRO A 28 3.01 -18.10 -7.25
C PRO A 28 2.55 -18.42 -5.83
N ARG A 29 2.11 -19.64 -5.58
CA ARG A 29 1.66 -20.06 -4.25
C ARG A 29 2.81 -20.04 -3.23
N GLU A 30 3.98 -20.57 -3.61
CA GLU A 30 5.16 -20.58 -2.76
C GLU A 30 5.71 -19.18 -2.57
N PHE A 31 5.82 -18.42 -3.64
CA PHE A 31 6.30 -17.04 -3.63
C PHE A 31 5.46 -16.16 -2.70
N THR A 32 4.14 -16.16 -2.88
CA THR A 32 3.24 -15.34 -2.04
C THR A 32 3.33 -15.72 -0.57
N HIS A 33 3.30 -17.02 -0.27
CA HIS A 33 3.41 -17.51 1.11
C HIS A 33 4.71 -17.06 1.76
N MET A 34 5.83 -17.17 1.05
CA MET A 34 7.15 -16.77 1.58
C MET A 34 7.28 -15.26 1.72
N VAL A 35 6.71 -14.47 0.80
CA VAL A 35 6.70 -13.02 0.96
C VAL A 35 5.97 -12.63 2.25
N ASP A 36 4.79 -13.18 2.49
CA ASP A 36 3.99 -12.82 3.66
C ASP A 36 4.61 -13.28 4.99
N ASN A 37 5.16 -14.48 5.02
CA ASN A 37 5.59 -15.11 6.28
C ASN A 37 7.08 -14.98 6.58
N GLU A 38 7.93 -14.81 5.58
CA GLU A 38 9.38 -14.72 5.75
C GLU A 38 9.95 -13.36 5.38
N VAL A 39 9.60 -12.84 4.20
CA VAL A 39 10.20 -11.62 3.65
C VAL A 39 9.72 -10.36 4.35
N LEU A 40 8.42 -10.16 4.49
CA LEU A 40 7.87 -8.96 5.11
C LEU A 40 8.29 -8.81 6.58
N PRO A 41 8.23 -9.87 7.42
CA PRO A 41 8.76 -9.79 8.79
C PRO A 41 10.25 -9.45 8.83
N LEU A 42 11.06 -10.05 7.94
CA LEU A 42 12.49 -9.78 7.86
C LEU A 42 12.77 -8.33 7.48
N LEU A 43 12.08 -7.79 6.48
CA LEU A 43 12.27 -6.41 6.05
C LEU A 43 11.85 -5.39 7.11
N LYS A 44 10.87 -5.71 7.93
CA LYS A 44 10.47 -4.85 9.05
C LYS A 44 11.59 -4.63 10.07
N GLU A 45 12.44 -5.61 10.26
CA GLU A 45 13.60 -5.50 11.17
C GLU A 45 14.64 -4.49 10.67
N TYR A 46 14.70 -4.27 9.35
CA TYR A 46 15.67 -3.37 8.71
C TYR A 46 15.07 -2.01 8.33
N SER A 47 13.79 -1.77 8.58
CA SER A 47 13.13 -0.53 8.18
C SER A 47 12.72 0.31 9.38
N ASP A 48 13.20 1.55 9.41
CA ASP A 48 12.77 2.56 10.38
C ASP A 48 11.53 3.33 9.89
N ASN A 49 11.10 3.07 8.66
CA ASN A 49 9.96 3.72 8.03
C ASN A 49 8.80 2.76 7.81
N THR A 50 7.61 3.33 7.71
CA THR A 50 6.39 2.60 7.38
C THR A 50 5.68 3.27 6.23
N LEU A 51 4.85 2.50 5.53
CA LEU A 51 3.92 3.00 4.52
C LEU A 51 2.52 2.59 4.95
N LEU A 52 1.69 3.57 5.27
CA LEU A 52 0.28 3.33 5.58
C LEU A 52 -0.56 3.76 4.38
N MET A 53 -1.59 2.99 4.07
CA MET A 53 -2.48 3.32 2.96
C MET A 53 -3.92 2.92 3.27
N ARG A 54 -4.85 3.69 2.74
CA ARG A 54 -6.29 3.40 2.77
C ARG A 54 -6.87 3.69 1.40
N THR A 55 -7.84 2.90 1.00
CA THR A 55 -8.46 3.00 -0.32
C THR A 55 -9.95 3.25 -0.18
N LEU A 56 -10.45 4.25 -0.91
CA LEU A 56 -11.87 4.52 -1.04
C LEU A 56 -12.36 4.01 -2.40
N GLU A 57 -13.55 3.41 -2.41
CA GLU A 57 -14.24 3.02 -3.63
C GLU A 57 -15.37 4.01 -3.91
N ILE A 58 -15.36 4.63 -5.10
CA ILE A 58 -16.38 5.57 -5.54
C ILE A 58 -17.09 4.96 -6.74
N ARG A 59 -18.40 4.73 -6.60
CA ARG A 59 -19.24 4.17 -7.64
C ARG A 59 -20.17 5.22 -8.23
N GLY A 60 -20.54 5.05 -9.50
CA GLY A 60 -21.54 5.89 -10.15
C GLY A 60 -21.05 7.25 -10.57
N VAL A 61 -19.75 7.52 -10.51
CA VAL A 61 -19.14 8.78 -10.96
C VAL A 61 -18.11 8.48 -12.04
N PRO A 62 -18.17 9.14 -13.21
CA PRO A 62 -17.16 8.97 -14.25
C PRO A 62 -15.77 9.38 -13.76
N GLU A 63 -14.74 8.63 -14.16
CA GLU A 63 -13.35 8.87 -13.79
C GLU A 63 -12.92 10.31 -14.04
N GLY A 64 -13.27 10.87 -15.22
CA GLY A 64 -12.91 12.24 -15.58
C GLY A 64 -13.45 13.30 -14.63
N LYS A 65 -14.64 13.08 -14.05
CA LYS A 65 -15.20 13.99 -13.05
C LYS A 65 -14.48 13.89 -11.72
N ILE A 66 -14.05 12.68 -11.35
CA ILE A 66 -13.25 12.47 -10.13
C ILE A 66 -11.88 13.13 -10.31
N ASP A 67 -11.25 12.98 -11.46
CA ASP A 67 -9.97 13.60 -11.78
C ASP A 67 -10.04 15.13 -11.66
N ASP A 68 -11.09 15.74 -12.20
CA ASP A 68 -11.27 17.19 -12.13
C ASP A 68 -11.53 17.67 -10.69
N ARG A 69 -12.37 16.96 -9.94
CA ARG A 69 -12.79 17.39 -8.62
C ARG A 69 -11.75 17.14 -7.54
N LEU A 70 -10.95 16.08 -7.68
CA LEU A 70 -9.89 15.71 -6.73
C LEU A 70 -8.49 16.08 -7.23
N LYS A 71 -8.40 16.90 -8.26
CA LYS A 71 -7.14 17.28 -8.88
C LYS A 71 -6.09 17.77 -7.87
N ASP A 72 -6.47 18.65 -6.96
CA ASP A 72 -5.55 19.20 -5.97
C ASP A 72 -4.99 18.11 -5.04
N TYR A 73 -5.81 17.11 -4.71
CA TYR A 73 -5.34 15.96 -3.92
C TYR A 73 -4.37 15.11 -4.72
N PHE A 74 -4.63 14.88 -6.01
CA PHE A 74 -3.76 14.04 -6.86
C PHE A 74 -2.39 14.67 -7.13
N GLU A 75 -2.25 15.97 -6.92
CA GLU A 75 -0.99 16.68 -7.03
C GLU A 75 -0.15 16.65 -5.74
N MET A 76 -0.69 16.15 -4.64
CA MET A 76 0.02 16.01 -3.37
C MET A 76 1.12 14.95 -3.44
N SER A 77 2.21 15.16 -2.74
CA SER A 77 3.36 14.25 -2.77
C SER A 77 3.50 13.35 -1.54
N ASN A 78 3.12 13.81 -0.35
CA ASN A 78 3.14 13.00 0.88
C ASN A 78 2.21 13.64 1.93
N PRO A 79 1.01 13.12 2.12
CA PRO A 79 0.46 11.89 1.54
C PRO A 79 0.27 11.96 0.02
N THR A 80 0.38 10.80 -0.64
CA THR A 80 0.01 10.68 -2.04
C THR A 80 -1.45 10.26 -2.15
N VAL A 81 -2.15 10.84 -3.11
CA VAL A 81 -3.54 10.47 -3.43
C VAL A 81 -3.57 10.13 -4.91
N ALA A 82 -4.05 8.94 -5.25
CA ALA A 82 -4.02 8.48 -6.64
C ALA A 82 -5.30 7.72 -7.01
N PRO A 83 -5.84 7.97 -8.22
CA PRO A 83 -7.00 7.22 -8.71
C PRO A 83 -6.58 5.95 -9.43
N TYR A 84 -7.43 4.92 -9.32
CA TYR A 84 -7.27 3.65 -10.04
C TYR A 84 -8.62 3.26 -10.61
N ALA A 85 -8.77 3.37 -11.92
CA ALA A 85 -10.01 2.99 -12.58
C ALA A 85 -10.22 1.48 -12.52
N LYS A 86 -11.43 1.08 -12.18
CA LYS A 86 -11.90 -0.31 -12.19
C LYS A 86 -13.10 -0.40 -13.13
N GLU A 87 -13.55 -1.59 -13.42
CA GLU A 87 -14.64 -1.82 -14.38
C GLU A 87 -15.93 -1.05 -14.04
N LYS A 88 -16.29 -0.96 -12.76
CA LYS A 88 -17.55 -0.35 -12.32
C LYS A 88 -17.40 0.74 -11.26
N CYS A 89 -16.18 1.13 -10.96
CA CYS A 89 -15.90 2.10 -9.91
C CYS A 89 -14.51 2.70 -10.09
N VAL A 90 -14.21 3.70 -9.27
CA VAL A 90 -12.86 4.25 -9.17
C VAL A 90 -12.38 4.05 -7.74
N HIS A 91 -11.19 3.49 -7.59
CA HIS A 91 -10.51 3.43 -6.30
C HIS A 91 -9.63 4.66 -6.14
N VAL A 92 -9.73 5.32 -5.00
CA VAL A 92 -8.85 6.44 -4.65
C VAL A 92 -8.01 5.97 -3.47
N ARG A 93 -6.72 5.85 -3.69
CA ARG A 93 -5.77 5.39 -2.67
C ARG A 93 -5.06 6.58 -2.05
N VAL A 94 -5.09 6.63 -0.71
CA VAL A 94 -4.34 7.61 0.08
C VAL A 94 -3.22 6.85 0.79
N ALA A 95 -1.98 7.23 0.55
CA ALA A 95 -0.82 6.57 1.13
C ALA A 95 0.16 7.61 1.69
N MET A 96 0.74 7.30 2.83
CA MET A 96 1.75 8.16 3.44
C MET A 96 2.89 7.32 4.01
N LYS A 97 4.11 7.76 3.71
CA LYS A 97 5.34 7.16 4.20
C LYS A 97 5.94 8.04 5.30
N GLY A 98 6.46 7.43 6.33
CA GLY A 98 7.13 8.16 7.40
C GLY A 98 7.73 7.23 8.45
N PRO A 99 8.41 7.81 9.47
CA PRO A 99 9.01 7.04 10.56
C PRO A 99 7.96 6.27 11.37
N VAL A 100 8.32 5.09 11.86
CA VAL A 100 7.42 4.24 12.67
C VAL A 100 6.95 4.98 13.94
N GLU A 101 7.79 5.80 14.54
CA GLU A 101 7.43 6.57 15.74
C GLU A 101 6.31 7.60 15.46
N LYS A 102 6.09 7.97 14.20
CA LYS A 102 5.09 8.95 13.78
C LYS A 102 3.81 8.32 13.20
N ILE A 103 3.60 7.02 13.42
CA ILE A 103 2.39 6.34 12.95
C ILE A 103 1.10 7.08 13.35
N PRO A 104 0.89 7.52 14.60
CA PRO A 104 -0.33 8.26 14.94
C PRO A 104 -0.53 9.54 14.14
N GLU A 105 0.54 10.29 13.84
CA GLU A 105 0.48 11.49 13.01
C GLU A 105 0.15 11.15 11.57
N ILE A 106 0.73 10.06 11.05
CA ILE A 106 0.49 9.59 9.69
C ILE A 106 -0.97 9.16 9.53
N GLU A 107 -1.49 8.38 10.48
CA GLU A 107 -2.91 7.97 10.49
C GLU A 107 -3.84 9.17 10.53
N SER A 108 -3.53 10.17 11.35
CA SER A 108 -4.33 11.41 11.45
C SER A 108 -4.38 12.16 10.12
N LYS A 109 -3.26 12.28 9.42
CA LYS A 109 -3.21 12.96 8.11
C LYS A 109 -3.97 12.19 7.03
N ILE A 110 -3.86 10.87 7.02
CA ILE A 110 -4.62 10.02 6.10
C ILE A 110 -6.12 10.14 6.40
N ASP A 111 -6.51 10.05 7.68
CA ASP A 111 -7.90 10.17 8.10
C ASP A 111 -8.52 11.51 7.67
N LYS A 112 -7.77 12.59 7.79
CA LYS A 112 -8.23 13.92 7.38
C LYS A 112 -8.57 13.93 5.88
N ILE A 113 -7.69 13.41 5.03
CA ILE A 113 -7.90 13.36 3.58
C ILE A 113 -9.08 12.43 3.25
N ILE A 114 -9.14 11.25 3.87
CA ILE A 114 -10.24 10.30 3.69
C ILE A 114 -11.58 10.95 4.03
N ASN A 115 -11.66 11.65 5.15
CA ASN A 115 -12.89 12.32 5.58
C ASN A 115 -13.27 13.47 4.63
N GLU A 116 -12.31 14.25 4.16
CA GLU A 116 -12.55 15.32 3.19
C GLU A 116 -13.10 14.75 1.87
N ILE A 117 -12.54 13.65 1.38
CA ILE A 117 -13.02 13.01 0.16
C ILE A 117 -14.42 12.42 0.37
N LYS A 118 -14.71 11.85 1.53
CA LYS A 118 -16.06 11.36 1.87
C LYS A 118 -17.09 12.48 1.96
N GLU A 119 -16.70 13.68 2.35
CA GLU A 119 -17.60 14.85 2.30
C GLU A 119 -17.95 15.23 0.87
N ILE A 120 -16.97 15.14 -0.05
CA ILE A 120 -17.18 15.41 -1.48
C ILE A 120 -18.03 14.29 -2.12
N TYR A 121 -17.74 13.04 -1.76
CA TYR A 121 -18.44 11.85 -2.26
C TYR A 121 -18.98 11.02 -1.09
N PRO A 122 -20.18 11.38 -0.55
CA PRO A 122 -20.76 10.66 0.60
C PRO A 122 -20.98 9.17 0.36
N GLN A 123 -21.11 8.75 -0.90
CA GLN A 123 -21.28 7.34 -1.27
C GLN A 123 -19.98 6.54 -1.24
N ALA A 124 -18.83 7.20 -1.07
CA ALA A 124 -17.53 6.50 -1.02
C ALA A 124 -17.45 5.56 0.17
N THR A 125 -16.94 4.35 -0.07
CA THR A 125 -16.75 3.32 0.95
C THR A 125 -15.30 2.88 1.01
N GLU A 126 -14.82 2.54 2.21
CA GLU A 126 -13.47 2.01 2.34
C GLU A 126 -13.38 0.56 1.87
N VAL A 127 -12.33 0.27 1.12
CA VAL A 127 -12.00 -1.08 0.65
C VAL A 127 -11.13 -1.74 1.73
N LYS A 128 -11.55 -2.93 2.15
CA LYS A 128 -10.81 -3.73 3.12
C LYS A 128 -9.90 -4.73 2.46
#